data_d782d7dea7f5a2114e11fc4835ab3080
#
_entry.id   d782d7dea7f5a2114e11fc4835ab3080
#
_cell.length_a   1.000
_cell.length_b   1.000
_cell.length_c   1.000
_cell.angle_alpha   90.00
_cell.angle_beta   90.00
_cell.angle_gamma   90.00
#
_symmetry.space_group_name_H-M   'P 1'
#
loop_
_entity.id
_entity.type
_entity.pdbx_description
1 polymer ?
#
loop_
_entity_poly.entity_id
_entity_poly.type
_entity_poly.pdbx_seq_one_letter_code
_entity_poly.pdbx_strand_id
1 'polypeptide(L)'
;IYDCDDYKQLDGFGICGIIEDNEYYVGNDKIFKEYNIVDNELLHKINMLSKEGKTVLVVTRNKEVVGLFAIKDQVKSTSIKAIKALKEEGIKVVMLTGDNIDTANTIANEVGIDNVIAGVLPIDKQTVIKEEMKICDGLVAMVGDGVNDALALTTADLGIAIGGGSDVALESSDIVLLRNDLLDVLNVIN
;
A
#
# COMPACT_ATOMS: atom_id res chain seq x y z
N ILE A 1 -13.55 -0.51 28.15
CA ILE A 1 -13.85 0.02 26.81
C ILE A 1 -14.74 1.21 27.07
N TYR A 2 -14.37 2.38 26.57
CA TYR A 2 -15.18 3.58 26.66
C TYR A 2 -16.13 3.62 25.46
N ASP A 3 -17.33 4.14 25.65
CA ASP A 3 -18.25 4.42 24.55
C ASP A 3 -17.82 5.70 23.84
N CYS A 4 -17.99 5.74 22.54
CA CYS A 4 -17.65 6.90 21.72
C CYS A 4 -18.95 7.47 21.13
N ASP A 5 -19.25 8.70 21.49
CA ASP A 5 -20.36 9.46 20.98
C ASP A 5 -19.94 10.30 19.77
N ASP A 6 -20.91 10.71 18.95
CA ASP A 6 -20.69 11.59 17.78
C ASP A 6 -19.54 11.18 16.85
N TYR A 7 -19.36 9.85 16.67
CA TYR A 7 -18.36 9.33 15.73
C TYR A 7 -18.60 9.85 14.31
N LYS A 8 -17.54 10.40 13.69
CA LYS A 8 -17.56 10.89 12.30
C LYS A 8 -16.28 10.48 11.59
N GLN A 9 -16.45 10.08 10.34
CA GLN A 9 -15.33 9.96 9.40
C GLN A 9 -15.13 11.30 8.70
N LEU A 10 -13.89 11.76 8.67
CA LEU A 10 -13.46 13.00 8.01
C LEU A 10 -12.68 12.61 6.76
N ASP A 11 -13.29 12.74 5.59
CA ASP A 11 -12.72 12.31 4.31
C ASP A 11 -11.36 12.97 4.05
N GLY A 12 -10.33 12.13 3.88
CA GLY A 12 -8.97 12.56 3.65
C GLY A 12 -8.20 13.08 4.88
N PHE A 13 -8.82 13.07 6.08
CA PHE A 13 -8.19 13.49 7.33
C PHE A 13 -8.07 12.35 8.35
N GLY A 14 -9.14 11.61 8.60
CA GLY A 14 -9.18 10.56 9.61
C GLY A 14 -10.57 10.39 10.22
N ILE A 15 -10.62 10.16 11.52
CA ILE A 15 -11.85 9.97 12.29
C ILE A 15 -11.85 10.89 13.51
N CYS A 16 -13.03 11.27 13.97
CA CYS A 16 -13.21 11.97 15.23
C CYS A 16 -14.43 11.43 16.00
N GLY A 17 -14.46 11.71 17.29
CA GLY A 17 -15.56 11.35 18.16
C GLY A 17 -15.36 11.91 19.56
N ILE A 18 -16.40 11.77 20.40
CA ILE A 18 -16.41 12.27 21.78
C ILE A 18 -16.33 11.09 22.74
N ILE A 19 -15.39 11.13 23.67
CA ILE A 19 -15.23 10.15 24.75
C ILE A 19 -15.14 10.92 26.07
N GLU A 20 -16.03 10.65 27.02
CA GLU A 20 -16.07 11.34 28.31
C GLU A 20 -15.99 12.86 28.18
N ASP A 21 -16.88 13.47 27.39
CA ASP A 21 -16.96 14.91 27.12
C ASP A 21 -15.69 15.52 26.46
N ASN A 22 -14.74 14.71 26.01
CA ASN A 22 -13.57 15.17 25.27
C ASN A 22 -13.66 14.82 23.81
N GLU A 23 -13.35 15.77 22.93
CA GLU A 23 -13.24 15.55 21.48
C GLU A 23 -11.90 14.89 21.17
N TYR A 24 -11.95 13.73 20.53
CA TYR A 24 -10.76 13.05 20.04
C TYR A 24 -10.75 13.03 18.52
N TYR A 25 -9.57 13.16 17.96
CA TYR A 25 -9.30 12.96 16.54
C TYR A 25 -8.15 11.96 16.38
N VAL A 26 -8.26 11.08 15.39
CA VAL A 26 -7.20 10.16 14.97
C VAL A 26 -7.09 10.19 13.45
N GLY A 27 -5.95 10.59 12.93
CA GLY A 27 -5.75 10.68 11.48
C GLY A 27 -4.39 11.26 11.09
N ASN A 28 -4.31 11.78 9.87
CA ASN A 28 -3.06 12.29 9.33
C ASN A 28 -2.73 13.71 9.83
N ASP A 29 -1.53 14.18 9.48
CA ASP A 29 -0.99 15.49 9.90
C ASP A 29 -1.70 16.69 9.27
N LYS A 30 -2.58 16.51 8.29
CA LYS A 30 -3.39 17.61 7.72
C LYS A 30 -4.23 18.31 8.77
N ILE A 31 -4.56 17.60 9.88
CA ILE A 31 -5.29 18.15 11.02
C ILE A 31 -4.57 19.34 11.67
N PHE A 32 -3.24 19.42 11.58
CA PHE A 32 -2.48 20.55 12.10
C PHE A 32 -2.91 21.88 11.45
N LYS A 33 -3.20 21.85 10.14
CA LYS A 33 -3.69 23.03 9.43
C LYS A 33 -5.12 23.38 9.84
N GLU A 34 -5.96 22.35 9.97
CA GLU A 34 -7.35 22.52 10.37
C GLU A 34 -7.50 23.11 11.78
N TYR A 35 -6.69 22.63 12.72
CA TYR A 35 -6.71 23.08 14.12
C TYR A 35 -5.74 24.22 14.42
N ASN A 36 -5.02 24.74 13.43
CA ASN A 36 -3.97 25.75 13.60
C ASN A 36 -2.90 25.34 14.62
N ILE A 37 -2.53 24.07 14.64
CA ILE A 37 -1.48 23.55 15.51
C ILE A 37 -0.13 23.87 14.87
N VAL A 38 0.70 24.62 15.58
CA VAL A 38 2.07 24.95 15.15
C VAL A 38 3.05 24.27 16.11
N ASP A 39 3.51 23.09 15.72
CA ASP A 39 4.53 22.34 16.45
C ASP A 39 5.57 21.82 15.46
N ASN A 40 6.66 22.58 15.32
CA ASN A 40 7.73 22.26 14.37
C ASN A 40 8.52 21.00 14.77
N GLU A 41 8.67 20.72 16.06
CA GLU A 41 9.36 19.52 16.52
C GLU A 41 8.55 18.26 16.18
N LEU A 42 7.25 18.33 16.39
CA LEU A 42 6.34 17.25 16.08
C LEU A 42 6.26 16.98 14.57
N LEU A 43 6.18 18.05 13.76
CA LEU A 43 6.22 17.94 12.29
C LEU A 43 7.53 17.32 11.80
N HIS A 44 8.65 17.70 12.40
CA HIS A 44 9.95 17.10 12.09
C HIS A 44 9.96 15.61 12.42
N LYS A 45 9.42 15.21 13.58
CA LYS A 45 9.32 13.81 14.00
C LYS A 45 8.42 13.00 13.05
N ILE A 46 7.28 13.54 12.64
CA ILE A 46 6.38 12.92 11.66
C ILE A 46 7.12 12.70 10.33
N ASN A 47 7.81 13.73 9.83
CA ASN A 47 8.58 13.65 8.60
C ASN A 47 9.70 12.59 8.66
N MET A 48 10.39 12.47 9.79
CA MET A 48 11.40 11.43 9.99
C MET A 48 10.78 10.03 9.93
N LEU A 49 9.68 9.81 10.66
CA LEU A 49 8.99 8.52 10.68
C LEU A 49 8.42 8.15 9.29
N SER A 50 7.91 9.14 8.55
CA SER A 50 7.42 8.92 7.18
C SER A 50 8.54 8.54 6.22
N LYS A 51 9.75 9.13 6.37
CA LYS A 51 10.94 8.74 5.59
C LYS A 51 11.41 7.32 5.90
N GLU A 52 11.07 6.76 7.05
CA GLU A 52 11.32 5.36 7.40
C GLU A 52 10.26 4.40 6.82
N GLY A 53 9.37 4.89 5.96
CA GLY A 53 8.27 4.11 5.38
C GLY A 53 7.15 3.79 6.36
N LYS A 54 6.93 4.65 7.35
CA LYS A 54 5.84 4.50 8.33
C LYS A 54 4.69 5.45 8.00
N THR A 55 3.47 4.95 8.11
CA THR A 55 2.26 5.77 8.13
C THR A 55 2.10 6.33 9.54
N VAL A 56 2.11 7.66 9.67
CA VAL A 56 1.99 8.32 10.97
C VAL A 56 0.57 8.83 11.15
N LEU A 57 -0.06 8.41 12.24
CA LEU A 57 -1.35 8.91 12.69
C LEU A 57 -1.14 9.79 13.91
N VAL A 58 -1.79 10.93 13.90
CA VAL A 58 -1.81 11.90 15.00
C VAL A 58 -3.06 11.68 15.82
N VAL A 59 -2.93 11.69 17.14
CA VAL A 59 -4.05 11.67 18.06
C VAL A 59 -4.13 13.00 18.78
N THR A 60 -5.28 13.66 18.69
CA THR A 60 -5.54 14.88 19.46
C THR A 60 -6.69 14.67 20.45
N ARG A 61 -6.66 15.40 21.55
CA ARG A 61 -7.75 15.56 22.50
C ARG A 61 -7.99 17.06 22.69
N ASN A 62 -9.23 17.52 22.44
CA ASN A 62 -9.61 18.93 22.50
C ASN A 62 -8.63 19.84 21.72
N LYS A 63 -8.23 19.39 20.50
CA LYS A 63 -7.27 20.05 19.60
C LYS A 63 -5.81 20.07 20.07
N GLU A 64 -5.47 19.45 21.20
CA GLU A 64 -4.10 19.28 21.66
C GLU A 64 -3.60 17.88 21.23
N VAL A 65 -2.35 17.81 20.74
CA VAL A 65 -1.76 16.51 20.38
C VAL A 65 -1.39 15.75 21.64
N VAL A 66 -1.98 14.56 21.78
CA VAL A 66 -1.74 13.67 22.93
C VAL A 66 -0.90 12.45 22.56
N GLY A 67 -0.72 12.16 21.25
CA GLY A 67 0.10 11.05 20.82
C GLY A 67 0.27 10.94 19.32
N LEU A 68 1.22 10.07 18.94
CA LEU A 68 1.45 9.64 17.58
C LEU A 68 1.44 8.11 17.51
N PHE A 69 0.81 7.55 16.51
CA PHE A 69 1.00 6.16 16.11
C PHE A 69 1.80 6.12 14.81
N ALA A 70 2.89 5.37 14.79
CA ALA A 70 3.64 5.08 13.58
C ALA A 70 3.41 3.61 13.21
N ILE A 71 2.70 3.40 12.12
CA ILE A 71 2.36 2.07 11.62
C ILE A 71 3.29 1.79 10.45
N LYS A 72 3.94 0.64 10.47
CA LYS A 72 4.72 0.14 9.34
C LYS A 72 4.17 -1.22 8.95
N ASP A 73 3.77 -1.35 7.70
CA ASP A 73 3.48 -2.65 7.14
C ASP A 73 4.77 -3.47 7.09
N GLN A 74 4.75 -4.63 7.72
CA GLN A 74 5.90 -5.52 7.67
C GLN A 74 5.85 -6.34 6.39
N VAL A 75 6.95 -6.33 5.66
CA VAL A 75 7.14 -7.25 4.56
C VAL A 75 7.12 -8.68 5.08
N LYS A 76 6.29 -9.52 4.48
CA LYS A 76 6.25 -10.95 4.84
C LYS A 76 7.58 -11.61 4.45
N SER A 77 8.13 -12.41 5.34
CA SER A 77 9.36 -13.17 5.04
C SER A 77 9.18 -14.12 3.84
N THR A 78 7.95 -14.55 3.57
CA THR A 78 7.59 -15.35 2.38
C THR A 78 7.71 -14.53 1.09
N SER A 79 7.43 -13.23 1.13
CA SER A 79 7.58 -12.35 -0.04
C SER A 79 9.05 -12.23 -0.46
N ILE A 80 9.96 -12.06 0.51
CA ILE A 80 11.42 -12.01 0.22
C ILE A 80 11.87 -13.32 -0.45
N LYS A 81 11.41 -14.46 0.06
CA LYS A 81 11.75 -15.78 -0.51
C LYS A 81 11.19 -15.95 -1.91
N ALA A 82 9.94 -15.52 -2.14
CA ALA A 82 9.29 -15.62 -3.45
C ALA A 82 10.01 -14.76 -4.49
N ILE A 83 10.31 -13.49 -4.17
CA ILE A 83 11.03 -12.60 -5.08
C ILE A 83 12.41 -13.14 -5.42
N LYS A 84 13.13 -13.65 -4.42
CA LYS A 84 14.43 -14.28 -4.65
C LYS A 84 14.34 -15.48 -5.60
N ALA A 85 13.38 -16.37 -5.38
CA ALA A 85 13.17 -17.55 -6.22
C ALA A 85 12.78 -17.19 -7.65
N LEU A 86 11.87 -16.23 -7.85
CA LEU A 86 11.50 -15.72 -9.18
C LEU A 86 12.72 -15.17 -9.94
N LYS A 87 13.60 -14.42 -9.27
CA LYS A 87 14.84 -13.91 -9.87
C LYS A 87 15.83 -15.03 -10.21
N GLU A 88 15.93 -16.07 -9.38
CA GLU A 88 16.77 -17.25 -9.64
C GLU A 88 16.30 -18.04 -10.87
N GLU A 89 14.98 -18.04 -11.16
CA GLU A 89 14.38 -18.59 -12.40
C GLU A 89 14.56 -17.64 -13.62
N GLY A 90 15.25 -16.52 -13.47
CA GLY A 90 15.50 -15.56 -14.54
C GLY A 90 14.33 -14.61 -14.83
N ILE A 91 13.34 -14.55 -13.96
CA ILE A 91 12.17 -13.69 -14.12
C ILE A 91 12.52 -12.27 -13.67
N LYS A 92 12.30 -11.27 -14.54
CA LYS A 92 12.39 -9.85 -14.20
C LYS A 92 11.22 -9.47 -13.29
N VAL A 93 11.50 -9.03 -12.09
CA VAL A 93 10.48 -8.58 -11.14
C VAL A 93 10.45 -7.05 -11.07
N VAL A 94 9.25 -6.48 -11.22
CA VAL A 94 8.99 -5.04 -11.19
C VAL A 94 7.97 -4.74 -10.10
N MET A 95 8.24 -3.79 -9.23
CA MET A 95 7.26 -3.26 -8.27
C MET A 95 6.49 -2.11 -8.90
N LEU A 96 5.16 -2.24 -8.97
CA LEU A 96 4.25 -1.22 -9.48
C LEU A 96 3.32 -0.77 -8.35
N THR A 97 3.44 0.49 -7.91
CA THR A 97 2.70 0.99 -6.74
C THR A 97 2.21 2.43 -6.91
N GLY A 98 1.12 2.76 -6.22
CA GLY A 98 0.63 4.12 -6.05
C GLY A 98 1.35 4.92 -4.96
N ASP A 99 2.20 4.28 -4.15
CA ASP A 99 2.98 4.94 -3.11
C ASP A 99 4.00 5.92 -3.70
N ASN A 100 4.50 6.82 -2.84
CA ASN A 100 5.60 7.69 -3.23
C ASN A 100 6.90 6.88 -3.43
N ILE A 101 7.83 7.45 -4.21
CA ILE A 101 9.06 6.76 -4.62
C ILE A 101 9.96 6.36 -3.44
N ASP A 102 10.00 7.14 -2.37
CA ASP A 102 10.86 6.86 -1.20
C ASP A 102 10.35 5.64 -0.44
N THR A 103 9.04 5.55 -0.22
CA THR A 103 8.37 4.39 0.40
C THR A 103 8.55 3.15 -0.48
N ALA A 104 8.28 3.28 -1.77
CA ALA A 104 8.41 2.18 -2.73
C ALA A 104 9.84 1.62 -2.79
N ASN A 105 10.85 2.49 -2.84
CA ASN A 105 12.25 2.08 -2.83
C ASN A 105 12.65 1.39 -1.51
N THR A 106 12.14 1.86 -0.38
CA THR A 106 12.41 1.23 0.92
C THR A 106 11.90 -0.20 0.94
N ILE A 107 10.67 -0.43 0.48
CA ILE A 107 10.06 -1.77 0.42
C ILE A 107 10.77 -2.63 -0.62
N ALA A 108 11.06 -2.10 -1.80
CA ALA A 108 11.74 -2.82 -2.88
C ALA A 108 13.12 -3.30 -2.44
N ASN A 109 13.90 -2.46 -1.76
CA ASN A 109 15.20 -2.85 -1.20
C ASN A 109 15.06 -3.96 -0.16
N GLU A 110 14.02 -3.90 0.70
CA GLU A 110 13.77 -4.92 1.73
C GLU A 110 13.43 -6.28 1.11
N VAL A 111 12.67 -6.31 -0.01
CA VAL A 111 12.28 -7.56 -0.69
C VAL A 111 13.28 -7.99 -1.79
N GLY A 112 14.23 -7.14 -2.15
CA GLY A 112 15.22 -7.44 -3.18
C GLY A 112 14.72 -7.19 -4.61
N ILE A 113 13.84 -6.21 -4.84
CA ILE A 113 13.38 -5.78 -6.17
C ILE A 113 14.20 -4.59 -6.64
N ASP A 114 14.76 -4.67 -7.86
CA ASP A 114 15.63 -3.63 -8.42
C ASP A 114 14.85 -2.59 -9.25
N ASN A 115 13.70 -2.97 -9.80
CA ASN A 115 12.91 -2.14 -10.69
C ASN A 115 11.63 -1.66 -10.00
N VAL A 116 11.49 -0.35 -9.83
CA VAL A 116 10.36 0.28 -9.12
C VAL A 116 9.70 1.32 -10.01
N ILE A 117 8.37 1.22 -10.16
CA ILE A 117 7.52 2.22 -10.80
C ILE A 117 6.51 2.68 -9.74
N ALA A 118 6.71 3.89 -9.22
CA ALA A 118 5.98 4.45 -8.09
C ALA A 118 5.09 5.62 -8.49
N GLY A 119 4.14 5.98 -7.63
CA GLY A 119 3.24 7.12 -7.82
C GLY A 119 2.21 6.92 -8.94
N VAL A 120 1.91 5.69 -9.31
CA VAL A 120 1.02 5.36 -10.42
C VAL A 120 -0.43 5.27 -9.93
N LEU A 121 -1.31 6.03 -10.54
CA LEU A 121 -2.74 5.93 -10.26
C LEU A 121 -3.30 4.59 -10.74
N PRO A 122 -4.38 4.07 -10.12
CA PRO A 122 -4.97 2.79 -10.51
C PRO A 122 -5.27 2.68 -12.01
N ILE A 123 -5.80 3.74 -12.61
CA ILE A 123 -6.14 3.79 -14.03
C ILE A 123 -4.90 3.76 -14.94
N ASP A 124 -3.77 4.31 -14.48
CA ASP A 124 -2.54 4.41 -15.27
C ASP A 124 -1.72 3.12 -15.21
N LYS A 125 -1.96 2.23 -14.24
CA LYS A 125 -1.29 0.93 -14.12
C LYS A 125 -1.43 0.10 -15.40
N GLN A 126 -2.59 0.15 -16.05
CA GLN A 126 -2.82 -0.50 -17.35
C GLN A 126 -1.83 -0.01 -18.42
N THR A 127 -1.54 1.29 -18.45
CA THR A 127 -0.61 1.86 -19.41
C THR A 127 0.81 1.35 -19.18
N VAL A 128 1.23 1.29 -17.93
CA VAL A 128 2.53 0.73 -17.54
C VAL A 128 2.67 -0.73 -17.98
N ILE A 129 1.63 -1.56 -17.75
CA ILE A 129 1.65 -2.96 -18.20
C ILE A 129 1.81 -3.05 -19.73
N LYS A 130 1.07 -2.24 -20.49
CA LYS A 130 1.21 -2.18 -21.96
C LYS A 130 2.61 -1.77 -22.43
N GLU A 131 3.29 -0.91 -21.68
CA GLU A 131 4.66 -0.49 -21.97
C GLU A 131 5.65 -1.61 -21.65
N GLU A 132 5.53 -2.27 -20.49
CA GLU A 132 6.37 -3.43 -20.17
C GLU A 132 6.18 -4.58 -21.19
N MET A 133 4.97 -4.86 -21.64
CA MET A 133 4.72 -5.86 -22.69
C MET A 133 5.40 -5.54 -24.03
N LYS A 134 5.62 -4.26 -24.35
CA LYS A 134 6.32 -3.87 -25.59
C LYS A 134 7.84 -4.05 -25.52
N ILE A 135 8.42 -3.94 -24.33
CA ILE A 135 9.88 -3.98 -24.12
C ILE A 135 10.36 -5.34 -23.61
N CYS A 136 9.45 -6.21 -23.17
CA CYS A 136 9.75 -7.54 -22.68
C CYS A 136 9.83 -8.52 -23.87
N ASP A 137 10.85 -9.36 -23.91
CA ASP A 137 10.98 -10.43 -24.92
C ASP A 137 10.14 -11.69 -24.55
N GLY A 138 9.40 -11.66 -23.46
CA GLY A 138 8.59 -12.76 -22.94
C GLY A 138 7.18 -12.31 -22.59
N LEU A 139 6.50 -13.12 -21.79
CA LEU A 139 5.17 -12.83 -21.26
C LEU A 139 5.27 -11.94 -20.01
N VAL A 140 4.29 -11.07 -19.85
CA VAL A 140 4.15 -10.20 -18.69
C VAL A 140 3.01 -10.68 -17.81
N ALA A 141 3.33 -11.07 -16.56
CA ALA A 141 2.33 -11.39 -15.57
C ALA A 141 2.11 -10.16 -14.63
N MET A 142 0.85 -9.83 -14.40
CA MET A 142 0.45 -8.86 -13.37
C MET A 142 -0.06 -9.59 -12.14
N VAL A 143 0.47 -9.21 -10.98
CA VAL A 143 0.05 -9.75 -9.68
C VAL A 143 -0.50 -8.62 -8.83
N GLY A 144 -1.74 -8.74 -8.35
CA GLY A 144 -2.41 -7.69 -7.60
C GLY A 144 -3.53 -8.19 -6.69
N ASP A 145 -4.20 -7.27 -5.97
CA ASP A 145 -5.31 -7.59 -5.05
C ASP A 145 -6.68 -7.77 -5.76
N GLY A 146 -6.74 -7.47 -7.04
CA GLY A 146 -7.95 -7.59 -7.86
C GLY A 146 -8.89 -6.39 -7.79
N VAL A 147 -8.84 -5.56 -6.77
CA VAL A 147 -9.78 -4.43 -6.60
C VAL A 147 -9.25 -3.17 -7.31
N ASN A 148 -8.06 -2.74 -6.94
CA ASN A 148 -7.43 -1.53 -7.51
C ASN A 148 -6.65 -1.82 -8.79
N ASP A 149 -6.39 -3.09 -9.07
CA ASP A 149 -5.52 -3.55 -10.15
C ASP A 149 -6.30 -4.24 -11.30
N ALA A 150 -7.63 -4.25 -11.27
CA ALA A 150 -8.48 -4.97 -12.22
C ALA A 150 -8.12 -4.70 -13.68
N LEU A 151 -7.96 -3.43 -14.07
CA LEU A 151 -7.57 -3.06 -15.44
C LEU A 151 -6.14 -3.51 -15.81
N ALA A 152 -5.22 -3.52 -14.86
CA ALA A 152 -3.86 -3.98 -15.09
C ALA A 152 -3.81 -5.51 -15.21
N LEU A 153 -4.57 -6.22 -14.35
CA LEU A 153 -4.70 -7.68 -14.37
C LEU A 153 -5.25 -8.18 -15.72
N THR A 154 -6.35 -7.57 -16.20
CA THR A 154 -6.95 -7.91 -17.49
C THR A 154 -6.11 -7.55 -18.71
N THR A 155 -5.12 -6.70 -18.54
CA THR A 155 -4.26 -6.21 -19.65
C THR A 155 -3.00 -7.05 -19.83
N ALA A 156 -2.46 -7.62 -18.77
CA ALA A 156 -1.28 -8.47 -18.79
C ALA A 156 -1.53 -9.75 -19.60
N ASP A 157 -0.47 -10.44 -20.04
CA ASP A 157 -0.58 -11.77 -20.66
C ASP A 157 -1.07 -12.81 -19.66
N LEU A 158 -0.83 -12.59 -18.35
CA LEU A 158 -1.34 -13.41 -17.26
C LEU A 158 -1.68 -12.52 -16.06
N GLY A 159 -2.95 -12.43 -15.71
CA GLY A 159 -3.45 -11.74 -14.52
C GLY A 159 -3.60 -12.70 -13.33
N ILE A 160 -2.91 -12.43 -12.22
CA ILE A 160 -2.96 -13.23 -11.00
C ILE A 160 -3.46 -12.36 -9.84
N ALA A 161 -4.64 -12.63 -9.32
CA ALA A 161 -5.15 -12.00 -8.11
C ALA A 161 -4.71 -12.75 -6.85
N ILE A 162 -4.24 -12.03 -5.83
CA ILE A 162 -3.79 -12.59 -4.55
C ILE A 162 -4.73 -12.20 -3.42
N GLY A 163 -5.03 -13.16 -2.54
CA GLY A 163 -5.83 -12.93 -1.33
C GLY A 163 -7.28 -12.61 -1.64
N GLY A 164 -7.71 -12.92 -2.83
CA GLY A 164 -8.98 -12.49 -3.35
C GLY A 164 -10.05 -13.57 -3.35
N GLY A 165 -11.10 -13.28 -2.65
CA GLY A 165 -12.42 -13.88 -2.86
C GLY A 165 -13.42 -12.83 -3.30
N SER A 166 -12.98 -11.63 -3.75
CA SER A 166 -13.90 -10.62 -4.25
C SER A 166 -14.35 -10.95 -5.67
N ASP A 167 -15.62 -10.65 -5.99
CA ASP A 167 -16.15 -10.84 -7.32
C ASP A 167 -15.31 -10.12 -8.38
N VAL A 168 -14.78 -8.94 -8.06
CA VAL A 168 -13.90 -8.17 -8.95
C VAL A 168 -12.60 -8.92 -9.26
N ALA A 169 -11.97 -9.57 -8.27
CA ALA A 169 -10.77 -10.37 -8.49
C ALA A 169 -11.04 -11.57 -9.39
N LEU A 170 -12.20 -12.24 -9.21
CA LEU A 170 -12.64 -13.38 -10.02
C LEU A 170 -12.90 -12.97 -11.47
N GLU A 171 -13.46 -11.79 -11.70
CA GLU A 171 -13.80 -11.31 -13.05
C GLU A 171 -12.61 -10.69 -13.79
N SER A 172 -11.59 -10.21 -13.07
CA SER A 172 -10.48 -9.45 -13.66
C SER A 172 -9.15 -10.19 -13.76
N SER A 173 -9.08 -11.45 -13.34
CA SER A 173 -7.83 -12.23 -13.37
C SER A 173 -8.02 -13.60 -13.98
N ASP A 174 -6.95 -14.13 -14.58
CA ASP A 174 -6.92 -15.50 -15.12
C ASP A 174 -6.80 -16.53 -14.00
N ILE A 175 -6.10 -16.16 -12.91
CA ILE A 175 -5.85 -17.00 -11.74
C ILE A 175 -6.13 -16.23 -10.47
N VAL A 176 -6.84 -16.86 -9.53
CA VAL A 176 -7.09 -16.33 -8.19
C VAL A 176 -6.41 -17.20 -7.14
N LEU A 177 -5.48 -16.63 -6.41
CA LEU A 177 -4.82 -17.26 -5.27
C LEU A 177 -5.57 -16.89 -3.99
N LEU A 178 -6.13 -17.89 -3.33
CA LEU A 178 -6.94 -17.70 -2.12
C LEU A 178 -6.10 -17.21 -0.93
N ARG A 179 -4.83 -17.60 -0.89
CA ARG A 179 -3.90 -17.14 0.13
C ARG A 179 -3.21 -15.86 -0.30
N ASN A 180 -3.06 -14.93 0.62
CA ASN A 180 -2.25 -13.73 0.39
C ASN A 180 -0.77 -14.05 0.63
N ASP A 181 -0.18 -14.86 -0.28
CA ASP A 181 1.23 -15.28 -0.23
C ASP A 181 1.85 -15.36 -1.63
N LEU A 182 2.91 -14.59 -1.85
CA LEU A 182 3.64 -14.53 -3.12
C LEU A 182 4.33 -15.86 -3.49
N LEU A 183 4.57 -16.76 -2.54
CA LEU A 183 5.09 -18.10 -2.85
C LEU A 183 4.12 -18.90 -3.72
N ASP A 184 2.81 -18.64 -3.62
CA ASP A 184 1.84 -19.30 -4.47
C ASP A 184 1.95 -18.87 -5.94
N VAL A 185 2.41 -17.64 -6.21
CA VAL A 185 2.70 -17.17 -7.57
C VAL A 185 3.82 -17.99 -8.21
N LEU A 186 4.87 -18.31 -7.46
CA LEU A 186 5.96 -19.16 -7.94
C LEU A 186 5.45 -20.54 -8.38
N ASN A 187 4.49 -21.11 -7.62
CA ASN A 187 3.89 -22.41 -7.95
C ASN A 187 3.00 -22.37 -9.22
N VAL A 188 2.52 -21.20 -9.58
CA VAL A 188 1.70 -21.00 -10.79
C VAL A 188 2.57 -20.88 -12.05
N ILE A 189 3.74 -20.27 -11.91
CA ILE A 189 4.64 -19.97 -13.03
C ILE A 189 5.48 -21.20 -13.42
N ASN A 190 5.76 -22.11 -12.47
CA ASN A 190 6.48 -23.37 -12.66
C ASN A 190 5.53 -24.51 -13.03
#